data_53e082397009cf13be6166959eb1b09b
#
_entry.id   53e082397009cf13be6166959eb1b09b
#
_cell.length_a   1.000
_cell.length_b   1.000
_cell.length_c   1.000
_cell.angle_alpha   90.00
_cell.angle_beta   90.00
_cell.angle_gamma   90.00
#
_symmetry.space_group_name_H-M   'P 1'
#
loop_
_entity.id
_entity.type
_entity.pdbx_description
1 polymer ?
#
loop_
_entity_poly.entity_id
_entity_poly.type
_entity_poly.pdbx_seq_one_letter_code
_entity_poly.pdbx_strand_id
1 'polypeptide(L)'
;MATILGLLISYPLAYFIGVKARRWPILQGLMLTLVIAPFFISFLLRTFAWKQMFANESLIVTTLQSWGVLAPDQYLVGTDFMVIFGLTYNFIPFMTLPLYTSLERLDIRLLEAGSDLYANPAKVFGRVTLPLSMPGIISGTLMTFIPIAGDYVNASSQFLGSSETAMIGNVVEANFLRINDYPSASALSVLLMAAILALVTFYVRRSGTEDLL
;
A
#
# COMPACT_ATOMS: atom_id res chain seq x y z
N MET A 1 3.59 -3.95 -7.92
CA MET A 1 3.94 -4.85 -6.80
C MET A 1 3.52 -4.28 -5.45
N ALA A 2 3.96 -3.08 -5.04
CA ALA A 2 3.63 -2.48 -3.74
C ALA A 2 2.11 -2.41 -3.44
N THR A 3 1.28 -2.04 -4.42
CA THR A 3 -0.19 -2.02 -4.27
C THR A 3 -0.76 -3.39 -3.95
N ILE A 4 -0.25 -4.45 -4.60
CA ILE A 4 -0.71 -5.83 -4.36
C ILE A 4 -0.29 -6.29 -2.96
N LEU A 5 0.95 -6.01 -2.56
CA LEU A 5 1.42 -6.29 -1.19
C LEU A 5 0.62 -5.49 -0.16
N GLY A 6 0.36 -4.22 -0.44
CA GLY A 6 -0.50 -3.39 0.37
C GLY A 6 -1.88 -4.02 0.58
N LEU A 7 -2.51 -4.51 -0.48
CA LEU A 7 -3.80 -5.20 -0.40
C LEU A 7 -3.71 -6.49 0.42
N LEU A 8 -2.69 -7.33 0.17
CA LEU A 8 -2.50 -8.61 0.88
C LEU A 8 -2.27 -8.41 2.38
N ILE A 9 -1.59 -7.34 2.79
CA ILE A 9 -1.35 -7.01 4.21
C ILE A 9 -2.58 -6.32 4.81
N SER A 10 -3.15 -5.35 4.10
CA SER A 10 -4.24 -4.52 4.62
C SER A 10 -5.56 -5.26 4.70
N TYR A 11 -5.83 -6.24 3.80
CA TYR A 11 -7.09 -6.95 3.81
C TYR A 11 -7.29 -7.80 5.09
N PRO A 12 -6.34 -8.67 5.51
CA PRO A 12 -6.45 -9.39 6.78
C PRO A 12 -6.54 -8.45 7.99
N LEU A 13 -5.78 -7.35 7.97
CA LEU A 13 -5.81 -6.35 9.02
C LEU A 13 -7.18 -5.69 9.12
N ALA A 14 -7.71 -5.18 7.99
CA ALA A 14 -9.03 -4.56 7.93
C ALA A 14 -10.15 -5.55 8.30
N TYR A 15 -10.04 -6.81 7.85
CA TYR A 15 -10.99 -7.87 8.22
C TYR A 15 -10.98 -8.14 9.72
N PHE A 16 -9.80 -8.20 10.33
CA PHE A 16 -9.69 -8.37 11.77
C PHE A 16 -10.34 -7.21 12.51
N ILE A 17 -10.04 -5.97 12.12
CA ILE A 17 -10.57 -4.76 12.77
C ILE A 17 -12.08 -4.63 12.56
N GLY A 18 -12.55 -4.78 11.31
CA GLY A 18 -13.96 -4.51 10.94
C GLY A 18 -14.92 -5.64 11.29
N VAL A 19 -14.45 -6.89 11.35
CA VAL A 19 -15.30 -8.07 11.58
C VAL A 19 -15.02 -8.71 12.94
N LYS A 20 -13.75 -9.07 13.22
CA LYS A 20 -13.39 -9.82 14.43
C LYS A 20 -13.36 -8.94 15.68
N ALA A 21 -12.71 -7.78 15.63
CA ALA A 21 -12.56 -6.86 16.75
C ALA A 21 -13.84 -6.06 17.07
N ARG A 22 -14.85 -6.11 16.19
CA ARG A 22 -16.13 -5.40 16.34
C ARG A 22 -16.83 -5.68 17.67
N ARG A 23 -16.64 -6.87 18.24
CA ARG A 23 -17.16 -7.25 19.57
C ARG A 23 -16.41 -6.59 20.74
N TRP A 24 -15.26 -5.97 20.47
CA TRP A 24 -14.42 -5.27 21.45
C TRP A 24 -14.12 -3.84 20.97
N PRO A 25 -15.03 -2.87 21.25
CA PRO A 25 -14.91 -1.50 20.69
C PRO A 25 -13.61 -0.79 21.05
N ILE A 26 -13.08 -1.05 22.25
CA ILE A 26 -11.80 -0.47 22.70
C ILE A 26 -10.64 -1.00 21.84
N LEU A 27 -10.59 -2.30 21.59
CA LEU A 27 -9.56 -2.92 20.75
C LEU A 27 -9.68 -2.45 19.30
N GLN A 28 -10.89 -2.37 18.77
CA GLN A 28 -11.16 -1.85 17.43
C GLN A 28 -10.66 -0.41 17.28
N GLY A 29 -11.02 0.47 18.22
CA GLY A 29 -10.57 1.87 18.23
C GLY A 29 -9.05 2.00 18.37
N LEU A 30 -8.43 1.20 19.24
CA LEU A 30 -6.96 1.17 19.39
C LEU A 30 -6.28 0.77 18.08
N MET A 31 -6.74 -0.29 17.43
CA MET A 31 -6.15 -0.76 16.17
C MET A 31 -6.32 0.25 15.03
N LEU A 32 -7.48 0.89 14.93
CA LEU A 32 -7.69 1.98 13.97
C LEU A 32 -6.75 3.15 14.25
N THR A 33 -6.60 3.54 15.50
CA THR A 33 -5.66 4.59 15.90
C THR A 33 -4.24 4.22 15.50
N LEU A 34 -3.80 2.97 15.71
CA LEU A 34 -2.48 2.51 15.29
C LEU A 34 -2.28 2.52 13.78
N VAL A 35 -3.33 2.21 12.99
CA VAL A 35 -3.28 2.31 11.52
C VAL A 35 -3.15 3.76 11.07
N ILE A 36 -3.83 4.70 11.76
CA ILE A 36 -3.84 6.12 11.40
C ILE A 36 -2.61 6.85 11.98
N ALA A 37 -2.06 6.39 13.11
CA ALA A 37 -0.96 7.04 13.82
C ALA A 37 0.23 7.45 12.91
N PRO A 38 0.66 6.64 11.92
CA PRO A 38 1.73 7.05 11.00
C PRO A 38 1.44 8.33 10.21
N PHE A 39 0.18 8.73 10.00
CA PHE A 39 -0.14 9.97 9.29
C PHE A 39 0.27 11.23 10.06
N PHE A 40 0.39 11.15 11.38
CA PHE A 40 0.83 12.28 12.20
C PHE A 40 2.35 12.49 12.15
N ILE A 41 3.09 11.59 11.51
CA ILE A 41 4.53 11.71 11.28
C ILE A 41 4.75 12.04 9.82
N SER A 42 5.64 13.01 9.54
CA SER A 42 6.00 13.37 8.17
C SER A 42 6.38 12.15 7.33
N PHE A 43 5.85 12.09 6.11
CA PHE A 43 6.17 11.07 5.12
C PHE A 43 7.68 10.93 4.88
N LEU A 44 8.37 12.06 4.70
CA LEU A 44 9.81 12.11 4.49
C LEU A 44 10.59 11.57 5.71
N LEU A 45 10.19 11.97 6.92
CA LEU A 45 10.84 11.48 8.14
C LEU A 45 10.69 9.97 8.32
N ARG A 46 9.51 9.42 8.02
CA ARG A 46 9.28 7.97 8.07
C ARG A 46 10.17 7.23 7.07
N THR A 47 10.22 7.72 5.83
CA THR A 47 11.05 7.11 4.78
C THR A 47 12.54 7.20 5.13
N PHE A 48 12.97 8.34 5.68
CA PHE A 48 14.34 8.50 6.15
C PHE A 48 14.67 7.59 7.35
N ALA A 49 13.75 7.45 8.30
CA ALA A 49 13.92 6.52 9.43
C ALA A 49 14.11 5.07 8.94
N TRP A 50 13.34 4.63 7.97
CA TRP A 50 13.53 3.30 7.36
C TRP A 50 14.89 3.18 6.68
N LYS A 51 15.33 4.21 5.95
CA LYS A 51 16.69 4.22 5.38
C LYS A 51 17.75 3.99 6.44
N GLN A 52 17.66 4.69 7.58
CA GLN A 52 18.62 4.54 8.67
C GLN A 52 18.55 3.16 9.34
N MET A 53 17.32 2.64 9.52
CA MET A 53 17.13 1.31 10.13
C MET A 53 17.68 0.16 9.27
N PHE A 54 17.70 0.32 7.94
CA PHE A 54 18.22 -0.67 7.00
C PHE A 54 19.56 -0.28 6.37
N ALA A 55 20.25 0.75 6.91
CA ALA A 55 21.58 1.10 6.50
C ALA A 55 22.57 -0.05 6.79
N ASN A 56 23.65 -0.13 6.04
CA ASN A 56 24.60 -1.26 6.06
C ASN A 56 25.19 -1.56 7.44
N GLU A 57 25.41 -0.55 8.26
CA GLU A 57 25.95 -0.68 9.62
C GLU A 57 24.87 -0.72 10.70
N SER A 58 23.59 -0.82 10.32
CA SER A 58 22.49 -0.88 11.28
C SER A 58 22.45 -2.22 12.02
N LEU A 59 21.91 -2.21 13.23
CA LEU A 59 21.71 -3.42 14.03
C LEU A 59 20.86 -4.48 13.28
N ILE A 60 19.90 -4.05 12.48
CA ILE A 60 19.03 -4.96 11.72
C ILE A 60 19.85 -5.68 10.66
N VAL A 61 20.62 -4.96 9.85
CA VAL A 61 21.40 -5.53 8.76
C VAL A 61 22.50 -6.41 9.29
N THR A 62 23.24 -5.96 10.30
CA THR A 62 24.31 -6.76 10.93
C THR A 62 23.79 -8.04 11.59
N THR A 63 22.59 -7.99 12.18
CA THR A 63 21.94 -9.19 12.74
C THR A 63 21.53 -10.16 11.64
N LEU A 64 20.94 -9.68 10.55
CA LEU A 64 20.56 -10.52 9.40
C LEU A 64 21.78 -11.16 8.73
N GLN A 65 22.89 -10.44 8.65
CA GLN A 65 24.16 -10.97 8.16
C GLN A 65 24.73 -12.03 9.10
N SER A 66 24.67 -11.81 10.43
CA SER A 66 25.15 -12.80 11.42
C SER A 66 24.31 -14.08 11.41
N TRP A 67 23.05 -14.03 11.06
CA TRP A 67 22.16 -15.20 10.91
C TRP A 67 22.30 -15.89 9.54
N GLY A 68 23.14 -15.34 8.63
CA GLY A 68 23.33 -15.89 7.29
C GLY A 68 22.14 -15.69 6.34
N VAL A 69 21.20 -14.80 6.70
CA VAL A 69 20.05 -14.44 5.86
C VAL A 69 20.49 -13.46 4.76
N LEU A 70 21.45 -12.61 5.07
CA LEU A 70 22.03 -11.62 4.15
C LEU A 70 23.53 -11.89 3.97
N ALA A 71 24.02 -11.84 2.74
CA ALA A 71 25.45 -11.95 2.48
C ALA A 71 26.18 -10.69 3.00
N PRO A 72 27.46 -10.79 3.43
CA PRO A 72 28.20 -9.65 4.00
C PRO A 72 28.37 -8.46 3.06
N ASP A 73 28.33 -8.69 1.76
CA ASP A 73 28.44 -7.71 0.68
C ASP A 73 27.08 -7.25 0.14
N GLN A 74 25.98 -7.77 0.68
CA GLN A 74 24.63 -7.50 0.21
C GLN A 74 24.01 -6.33 0.98
N TYR A 75 23.55 -5.33 0.24
CA TYR A 75 22.90 -4.13 0.75
C TYR A 75 21.38 -4.19 0.54
N LEU A 76 20.60 -3.71 1.49
CA LEU A 76 19.14 -3.63 1.39
C LEU A 76 18.69 -2.30 0.77
N VAL A 77 19.27 -1.20 1.25
CA VAL A 77 18.97 0.14 0.71
C VAL A 77 19.51 0.23 -0.72
N GLY A 78 18.73 0.81 -1.61
CA GLY A 78 19.06 0.92 -3.03
C GLY A 78 18.51 -0.24 -3.89
N THR A 79 17.76 -1.18 -3.30
CA THR A 79 17.16 -2.31 -4.01
C THR A 79 15.67 -2.11 -4.29
N ASP A 80 15.14 -2.80 -5.30
CA ASP A 80 13.71 -2.84 -5.60
C ASP A 80 12.88 -3.31 -4.39
N PHE A 81 13.42 -4.26 -3.62
CA PHE A 81 12.78 -4.75 -2.40
C PHE A 81 12.53 -3.61 -1.42
N MET A 82 13.53 -2.77 -1.19
CA MET A 82 13.43 -1.68 -0.22
C MET A 82 12.49 -0.58 -0.69
N VAL A 83 12.46 -0.28 -1.98
CA VAL A 83 11.50 0.65 -2.58
C VAL A 83 10.07 0.11 -2.44
N ILE A 84 9.84 -1.17 -2.78
CA ILE A 84 8.53 -1.81 -2.64
C ILE A 84 8.08 -1.84 -1.18
N PHE A 85 8.99 -2.13 -0.26
CA PHE A 85 8.72 -2.10 1.18
C PHE A 85 8.29 -0.70 1.64
N GLY A 86 9.06 0.34 1.30
CA GLY A 86 8.76 1.72 1.67
C GLY A 86 7.43 2.21 1.12
N LEU A 87 7.16 1.95 -0.16
CA LEU A 87 5.88 2.25 -0.80
C LEU A 87 4.72 1.51 -0.10
N THR A 88 4.88 0.22 0.14
CA THR A 88 3.84 -0.57 0.82
C THR A 88 3.55 -0.01 2.20
N TYR A 89 4.58 0.18 3.03
CA TYR A 89 4.44 0.70 4.38
C TYR A 89 3.77 2.07 4.43
N ASN A 90 4.22 2.99 3.58
CA ASN A 90 3.71 4.36 3.58
C ASN A 90 2.24 4.44 3.17
N PHE A 91 1.76 3.51 2.34
CA PHE A 91 0.40 3.53 1.80
C PHE A 91 -0.54 2.48 2.41
N ILE A 92 -0.10 1.66 3.40
CA ILE A 92 -0.97 0.73 4.16
C ILE A 92 -2.23 1.42 4.69
N PRO A 93 -2.19 2.61 5.33
CA PRO A 93 -3.40 3.23 5.85
C PRO A 93 -4.42 3.58 4.76
N PHE A 94 -3.95 4.03 3.59
CA PHE A 94 -4.81 4.36 2.45
C PHE A 94 -5.52 3.13 1.88
N MET A 95 -4.92 1.95 2.00
CA MET A 95 -5.54 0.68 1.63
C MET A 95 -6.47 0.18 2.74
N THR A 96 -6.03 0.25 3.99
CA THR A 96 -6.72 -0.37 5.13
C THR A 96 -8.03 0.35 5.47
N LEU A 97 -8.08 1.69 5.40
CA LEU A 97 -9.26 2.45 5.82
C LEU A 97 -10.50 2.21 4.93
N PRO A 98 -10.43 2.26 3.59
CA PRO A 98 -11.57 1.93 2.74
C PRO A 98 -12.01 0.47 2.88
N LEU A 99 -11.04 -0.46 3.01
CA LEU A 99 -11.33 -1.87 3.28
C LEU A 99 -12.07 -2.05 4.61
N TYR A 100 -11.56 -1.41 5.67
CA TYR A 100 -12.20 -1.43 6.98
C TYR A 100 -13.64 -0.90 6.90
N THR A 101 -13.86 0.26 6.28
CA THR A 101 -15.20 0.87 6.15
C THR A 101 -16.18 -0.05 5.41
N SER A 102 -15.72 -0.72 4.37
CA SER A 102 -16.55 -1.67 3.62
C SER A 102 -16.85 -2.92 4.45
N LEU A 103 -15.85 -3.46 5.17
CA LEU A 103 -15.99 -4.66 5.99
C LEU A 103 -16.80 -4.41 7.27
N GLU A 104 -16.71 -3.22 7.86
CA GLU A 104 -17.51 -2.84 9.02
C GLU A 104 -19.00 -2.74 8.72
N ARG A 105 -19.35 -2.34 7.49
CA ARG A 105 -20.76 -2.26 7.04
C ARG A 105 -21.39 -3.61 6.73
N LEU A 106 -20.61 -4.69 6.68
CA LEU A 106 -21.14 -6.02 6.44
C LEU A 106 -22.10 -6.45 7.55
N ASP A 107 -23.25 -6.97 7.16
CA ASP A 107 -24.16 -7.64 8.10
C ASP A 107 -23.56 -8.98 8.53
N ILE A 108 -23.22 -9.09 9.82
CA ILE A 108 -22.64 -10.31 10.40
C ILE A 108 -23.55 -11.51 10.23
N ARG A 109 -24.88 -11.30 10.18
CA ARG A 109 -25.87 -12.37 9.97
C ARG A 109 -25.64 -13.12 8.66
N LEU A 110 -25.10 -12.44 7.63
CA LEU A 110 -24.76 -13.10 6.36
C LEU A 110 -23.59 -14.09 6.53
N LEU A 111 -22.65 -13.76 7.41
CA LEU A 111 -21.52 -14.64 7.73
C LEU A 111 -21.97 -15.83 8.59
N GLU A 112 -22.86 -15.59 9.54
CA GLU A 112 -23.46 -16.61 10.41
C GLU A 112 -24.31 -17.57 9.59
N ALA A 113 -25.19 -17.07 8.71
CA ALA A 113 -26.01 -17.90 7.81
C ALA A 113 -25.14 -18.79 6.90
N GLY A 114 -24.00 -18.27 6.43
CA GLY A 114 -23.03 -19.08 5.68
C GLY A 114 -22.43 -20.22 6.50
N SER A 115 -22.20 -19.99 7.78
CA SER A 115 -21.70 -21.03 8.71
C SER A 115 -22.79 -22.06 9.05
N ASP A 116 -24.03 -21.64 9.23
CA ASP A 116 -25.17 -22.50 9.53
C ASP A 116 -25.50 -23.48 8.38
N LEU A 117 -25.17 -23.09 7.15
CA LEU A 117 -25.24 -23.96 5.97
C LEU A 117 -24.05 -24.91 5.83
N TYR A 118 -23.32 -25.18 6.91
CA TYR A 118 -22.12 -26.04 6.94
C TYR A 118 -21.04 -25.61 5.90
N ALA A 119 -21.01 -24.35 5.49
CA ALA A 119 -19.99 -23.87 4.56
C ALA A 119 -18.66 -23.72 5.28
N ASN A 120 -17.61 -24.24 4.65
CA ASN A 120 -16.24 -24.03 5.13
C ASN A 120 -15.95 -22.50 5.17
N PRO A 121 -15.25 -21.99 6.21
CA PRO A 121 -14.88 -20.58 6.34
C PRO A 121 -14.27 -19.97 5.08
N ALA A 122 -13.47 -20.72 4.33
CA ALA A 122 -12.91 -20.30 3.06
C ALA A 122 -13.99 -20.06 1.97
N LYS A 123 -15.08 -20.86 1.98
CA LYS A 123 -16.21 -20.67 1.05
C LYS A 123 -17.04 -19.43 1.43
N VAL A 124 -17.28 -19.22 2.72
CA VAL A 124 -17.95 -18.01 3.24
C VAL A 124 -17.14 -16.78 2.87
N PHE A 125 -15.83 -16.81 3.10
CA PHE A 125 -14.94 -15.73 2.70
C PHE A 125 -15.01 -15.44 1.20
N GLY A 126 -14.81 -16.44 0.35
CA GLY A 126 -14.74 -16.22 -1.11
C GLY A 126 -16.09 -15.90 -1.77
N ARG A 127 -17.22 -16.36 -1.20
CA ARG A 127 -18.55 -16.18 -1.81
C ARG A 127 -19.41 -15.09 -1.17
N VAL A 128 -19.08 -14.68 0.06
CA VAL A 128 -19.84 -13.66 0.80
C VAL A 128 -18.97 -12.46 1.10
N THR A 129 -17.90 -12.66 1.90
CA THR A 129 -17.08 -11.54 2.40
C THR A 129 -16.38 -10.80 1.27
N LEU A 130 -15.70 -11.53 0.39
CA LEU A 130 -14.90 -10.95 -0.68
C LEU A 130 -15.75 -10.14 -1.67
N PRO A 131 -16.86 -10.68 -2.22
CA PRO A 131 -17.73 -9.90 -3.12
C PRO A 131 -18.34 -8.68 -2.45
N LEU A 132 -18.81 -8.79 -1.22
CA LEU A 132 -19.41 -7.68 -0.50
C LEU A 132 -18.39 -6.61 -0.06
N SER A 133 -17.10 -6.96 0.02
CA SER A 133 -16.03 -6.00 0.29
C SER A 133 -15.38 -5.41 -0.97
N MET A 134 -15.84 -5.78 -2.16
CA MET A 134 -15.28 -5.26 -3.43
C MET A 134 -15.24 -3.74 -3.52
N PRO A 135 -16.26 -2.98 -3.08
CA PRO A 135 -16.17 -1.52 -3.09
C PRO A 135 -14.99 -0.99 -2.28
N GLY A 136 -14.70 -1.60 -1.12
CA GLY A 136 -13.53 -1.26 -0.30
C GLY A 136 -12.20 -1.65 -0.95
N ILE A 137 -12.15 -2.82 -1.63
CA ILE A 137 -10.97 -3.26 -2.39
C ILE A 137 -10.67 -2.28 -3.52
N ILE A 138 -11.69 -1.89 -4.29
CA ILE A 138 -11.56 -0.98 -5.42
C ILE A 138 -11.07 0.38 -4.93
N SER A 139 -11.77 0.98 -3.96
CA SER A 139 -11.43 2.29 -3.41
C SER A 139 -10.03 2.29 -2.79
N GLY A 140 -9.70 1.29 -1.97
CA GLY A 140 -8.38 1.16 -1.36
C GLY A 140 -7.26 0.98 -2.39
N THR A 141 -7.50 0.16 -3.41
CA THR A 141 -6.53 -0.04 -4.50
C THR A 141 -6.27 1.25 -5.26
N LEU A 142 -7.31 2.02 -5.60
CA LEU A 142 -7.17 3.30 -6.29
C LEU A 142 -6.44 4.34 -5.44
N MET A 143 -6.85 4.50 -4.17
CA MET A 143 -6.23 5.45 -3.23
C MET A 143 -4.75 5.13 -2.95
N THR A 144 -4.35 3.88 -3.13
CA THR A 144 -2.96 3.44 -2.95
C THR A 144 -2.19 3.47 -4.26
N PHE A 145 -2.77 3.01 -5.37
CA PHE A 145 -2.09 2.89 -6.66
C PHE A 145 -1.73 4.25 -7.26
N ILE A 146 -2.66 5.23 -7.21
CA ILE A 146 -2.44 6.54 -7.84
C ILE A 146 -1.19 7.24 -7.29
N PRO A 147 -1.04 7.44 -5.96
CA PRO A 147 0.16 8.08 -5.42
C PRO A 147 1.41 7.21 -5.57
N ILE A 148 1.32 5.87 -5.51
CA ILE A 148 2.47 4.99 -5.75
C ILE A 148 2.99 5.14 -7.18
N ALA A 149 2.11 5.25 -8.17
CA ALA A 149 2.53 5.37 -9.57
C ALA A 149 3.29 6.67 -9.86
N GLY A 150 3.00 7.74 -9.11
CA GLY A 150 3.70 9.03 -9.18
C GLY A 150 4.80 9.23 -8.14
N ASP A 151 5.12 8.22 -7.34
CA ASP A 151 6.12 8.37 -6.28
C ASP A 151 7.51 8.66 -6.85
N TYR A 152 8.18 9.64 -6.25
CA TYR A 152 9.56 9.99 -6.55
C TYR A 152 10.45 9.99 -5.30
N VAL A 153 9.87 9.84 -4.12
CA VAL A 153 10.60 9.89 -2.85
C VAL A 153 11.18 8.53 -2.50
N ASN A 154 10.35 7.48 -2.38
CA ASN A 154 10.84 6.16 -1.96
C ASN A 154 11.87 5.60 -2.93
N ALA A 155 11.66 5.76 -4.24
CA ALA A 155 12.56 5.27 -5.27
C ALA A 155 13.81 6.14 -5.48
N SER A 156 13.89 7.30 -4.82
CA SER A 156 15.06 8.17 -4.90
C SER A 156 16.28 7.58 -4.19
N SER A 157 17.48 7.79 -4.76
CA SER A 157 18.76 7.46 -4.13
C SER A 157 19.04 8.21 -2.82
N GLN A 158 18.34 9.31 -2.59
CA GLN A 158 18.40 10.03 -1.31
C GLN A 158 17.68 9.28 -0.18
N PHE A 159 16.75 8.38 -0.52
CA PHE A 159 15.94 7.62 0.44
C PHE A 159 16.20 6.12 0.32
N LEU A 160 15.26 5.34 -0.18
CA LEU A 160 15.32 3.87 -0.16
C LEU A 160 15.81 3.26 -1.47
N GLY A 161 15.78 4.02 -2.58
CA GLY A 161 16.14 3.55 -3.90
C GLY A 161 17.58 3.86 -4.31
N SER A 162 17.83 3.66 -5.60
CA SER A 162 19.09 3.92 -6.30
C SER A 162 18.80 4.48 -7.70
N SER A 163 19.86 4.69 -8.49
CA SER A 163 19.69 5.04 -9.92
C SER A 163 19.00 3.96 -10.74
N GLU A 164 19.12 2.70 -10.34
CA GLU A 164 18.54 1.54 -11.04
C GLU A 164 17.06 1.34 -10.70
N THR A 165 16.62 1.78 -9.52
CA THR A 165 15.24 1.68 -9.08
C THR A 165 14.38 2.90 -9.42
N ALA A 166 14.89 3.81 -10.25
CA ALA A 166 14.21 5.05 -10.59
C ALA A 166 12.86 4.79 -11.26
N MET A 167 11.82 5.44 -10.74
CA MET A 167 10.46 5.44 -11.28
C MET A 167 10.23 6.64 -12.19
N ILE A 168 9.12 6.66 -12.92
CA ILE A 168 8.76 7.80 -13.80
C ILE A 168 8.71 9.11 -13.01
N GLY A 169 8.21 9.08 -11.76
CA GLY A 169 8.20 10.23 -10.87
C GLY A 169 9.59 10.82 -10.62
N ASN A 170 10.61 9.98 -10.47
CA ASN A 170 12.00 10.43 -10.31
C ASN A 170 12.55 11.10 -11.58
N VAL A 171 12.18 10.58 -12.76
CA VAL A 171 12.60 11.18 -14.04
C VAL A 171 11.95 12.54 -14.23
N VAL A 172 10.67 12.68 -13.88
CA VAL A 172 9.95 13.97 -13.90
C VAL A 172 10.60 14.96 -12.94
N GLU A 173 10.86 14.54 -11.69
CA GLU A 173 11.51 15.38 -10.66
C GLU A 173 12.90 15.83 -11.12
N ALA A 174 13.72 14.94 -11.65
CA ALA A 174 15.06 15.25 -12.12
C ALA A 174 15.05 16.24 -13.28
N ASN A 175 14.19 16.06 -14.28
CA ASN A 175 14.05 16.99 -15.40
C ASN A 175 13.57 18.37 -14.93
N PHE A 176 12.61 18.41 -13.96
CA PHE A 176 12.05 19.66 -13.49
C PHE A 176 13.00 20.43 -12.55
N LEU A 177 13.59 19.75 -11.54
CA LEU A 177 14.34 20.40 -10.47
C LEU A 177 15.86 20.47 -10.71
N ARG A 178 16.44 19.51 -11.45
CA ARG A 178 17.91 19.41 -11.60
C ARG A 178 18.37 19.84 -12.96
N ILE A 179 17.69 19.38 -14.01
CA ILE A 179 18.08 19.62 -15.41
C ILE A 179 17.47 20.95 -15.91
N ASN A 180 16.34 21.39 -15.30
CA ASN A 180 15.52 22.53 -15.74
C ASN A 180 14.96 22.37 -17.17
N ASP A 181 14.78 21.12 -17.61
CA ASP A 181 14.08 20.80 -18.87
C ASP A 181 12.57 20.67 -18.60
N TYR A 182 11.94 21.83 -18.46
CA TYR A 182 10.49 21.94 -18.18
C TYR A 182 9.61 21.31 -19.29
N PRO A 183 9.93 21.45 -20.59
CA PRO A 183 9.16 20.79 -21.64
C PRO A 183 9.11 19.28 -21.50
N SER A 184 10.25 18.62 -21.28
CA SER A 184 10.33 17.16 -21.10
C SER A 184 9.63 16.72 -19.81
N ALA A 185 9.84 17.45 -18.71
CA ALA A 185 9.16 17.18 -17.45
C ALA A 185 7.64 17.27 -17.58
N SER A 186 7.15 18.30 -18.27
CA SER A 186 5.71 18.51 -18.49
C SER A 186 5.11 17.42 -19.38
N ALA A 187 5.81 17.04 -20.46
CA ALA A 187 5.37 15.98 -21.37
C ALA A 187 5.25 14.63 -20.64
N LEU A 188 6.27 14.26 -19.85
CA LEU A 188 6.26 13.03 -19.05
C LEU A 188 5.15 13.04 -18.00
N SER A 189 4.91 14.19 -17.34
CA SER A 189 3.83 14.32 -16.35
C SER A 189 2.46 14.13 -16.98
N VAL A 190 2.21 14.72 -18.16
CA VAL A 190 0.95 14.55 -18.89
C VAL A 190 0.77 13.10 -19.34
N LEU A 191 1.82 12.46 -19.83
CA LEU A 191 1.76 11.05 -20.23
C LEU A 191 1.49 10.14 -19.03
N LEU A 192 2.16 10.36 -17.90
CA LEU A 192 1.92 9.60 -16.67
C LEU A 192 0.47 9.80 -16.18
N MET A 193 -0.01 11.03 -16.14
CA MET A 193 -1.39 11.34 -15.75
C MET A 193 -2.40 10.67 -16.69
N ALA A 194 -2.20 10.73 -17.99
CA ALA A 194 -3.07 10.08 -18.98
C ALA A 194 -3.07 8.56 -18.81
N ALA A 195 -1.91 7.94 -18.58
CA ALA A 195 -1.80 6.51 -18.32
C ALA A 195 -2.53 6.10 -17.03
N ILE A 196 -2.35 6.85 -15.94
CA ILE A 196 -3.05 6.60 -14.67
C ILE A 196 -4.56 6.73 -14.88
N LEU A 197 -5.04 7.80 -15.51
CA LEU A 197 -6.48 8.01 -15.77
C LEU A 197 -7.07 6.89 -16.64
N ALA A 198 -6.36 6.45 -17.67
CA ALA A 198 -6.78 5.34 -18.51
C ALA A 198 -6.91 4.03 -17.72
N LEU A 199 -5.90 3.71 -16.89
CA LEU A 199 -5.92 2.51 -16.04
C LEU A 199 -7.02 2.58 -14.99
N VAL A 200 -7.20 3.72 -14.33
CA VAL A 200 -8.26 3.92 -13.33
C VAL A 200 -9.64 3.78 -13.96
N THR A 201 -9.87 4.44 -15.11
CA THR A 201 -11.13 4.35 -15.83
C THR A 201 -11.44 2.93 -16.27
N PHE A 202 -10.46 2.21 -16.81
CA PHE A 202 -10.58 0.81 -17.19
C PHE A 202 -10.92 -0.07 -15.97
N TYR A 203 -10.21 0.13 -14.86
CA TYR A 203 -10.40 -0.64 -13.64
C TYR A 203 -11.80 -0.42 -13.03
N VAL A 204 -12.24 0.84 -12.90
CA VAL A 204 -13.57 1.19 -12.38
C VAL A 204 -14.68 0.63 -13.26
N ARG A 205 -14.61 0.79 -14.57
CA ARG A 205 -15.61 0.24 -15.50
C ARG A 205 -15.71 -1.28 -15.44
N ARG A 206 -14.57 -1.97 -15.29
CA ARG A 206 -14.55 -3.44 -15.21
C ARG A 206 -15.06 -3.97 -13.87
N SER A 207 -14.94 -3.19 -12.82
CA SER A 207 -15.33 -3.59 -11.46
C SER A 207 -16.82 -3.45 -11.18
N GLY A 208 -17.62 -2.99 -12.14
CA GLY A 208 -19.09 -2.92 -12.02
C GLY A 208 -19.58 -1.89 -10.99
N THR A 209 -18.74 -0.92 -10.64
CA THR A 209 -19.02 0.10 -9.63
C THR A 209 -19.72 1.31 -10.28
N GLU A 210 -20.87 1.10 -10.93
CA GLU A 210 -21.72 2.20 -11.42
C GLU A 210 -22.27 3.08 -10.29
N ASP A 211 -22.26 2.58 -9.05
CA ASP A 211 -22.79 3.28 -7.85
C ASP A 211 -21.77 4.22 -7.16
N LEU A 212 -20.57 4.42 -7.70
CA LEU A 212 -19.56 5.31 -7.11
C LEU A 212 -19.42 6.66 -7.83
N LEU A 213 -20.23 6.94 -8.81
CA LEU A 213 -20.39 8.21 -9.51
C LEU A 213 -21.78 8.78 -9.21
#